data_4cb9f1373157e8a1b46daf770beb90b0
#
_entry.id   4cb9f1373157e8a1b46daf770beb90b0
#
_cell.length_a   1.000
_cell.length_b   1.000
_cell.length_c   1.000
_cell.angle_alpha   90.00
_cell.angle_beta   90.00
_cell.angle_gamma   90.00
#
_symmetry.space_group_name_H-M   'P 1'
#
loop_
_entity.id
_entity.type
_entity.pdbx_description
1 polymer ?
#
loop_
_entity_poly.entity_id
_entity_poly.type
_entity_poly.pdbx_seq_one_letter_code
_entity_poly.pdbx_strand_id
1 'polypeptide(L)'
;MKKSYIKLIVFDVILLILLLLNSFILSILKNYTNVVIFLLLLLVIFKFLFGFEKDKHRYARDIILGFIIIYLSFFIIYYVLGIFIGFVRTTNYYSLSGIVNFLLPYFLIIVLKEFLRYQVVMKSENSKLLVGMSCLVFILLDISYTLNVYNLSSAYDVFIYIALYLLPIIGSNIVCTYICKKSGYKPNVFWLVITNMYMAFLPFVPNVGLYIESLIRLLFPWIVFYSVYSFYKKREHNIILSYEKEYEFILLIVSSIVVIVFAYFISGLFKFQAIAVASGSMMPNISKGDVVIIDRNYDVDDLKVGQVIAYKYDDIIVVHRLVDIKNIDGKYYLYSRGDANNDNDNYVIYEDMFMGTVNLRIPWIGLPTVWLSEL
;
A
#
# COMPACT_ATOMS: atom_id res chain seq x y z
N MET A 1 -12.64 38.90 -10.14
CA MET A 1 -11.55 38.09 -9.52
C MET A 1 -11.67 38.00 -8.00
N LYS A 2 -11.52 39.08 -7.18
CA LYS A 2 -11.56 38.97 -5.70
C LYS A 2 -12.83 38.34 -5.10
N LYS A 3 -14.04 38.61 -5.63
CA LYS A 3 -15.29 38.03 -5.09
C LYS A 3 -15.43 36.53 -5.29
N SER A 4 -14.99 35.98 -6.42
CA SER A 4 -15.02 34.54 -6.69
C SER A 4 -14.02 33.80 -5.80
N TYR A 5 -12.84 34.36 -5.59
CA TYR A 5 -11.78 33.83 -4.73
C TYR A 5 -12.23 33.72 -3.26
N ILE A 6 -12.84 34.78 -2.71
CA ILE A 6 -13.36 34.77 -1.33
C ILE A 6 -14.47 33.72 -1.18
N LYS A 7 -15.38 33.64 -2.15
CA LYS A 7 -16.46 32.65 -2.11
C LYS A 7 -15.89 31.21 -2.08
N LEU A 8 -14.81 30.92 -2.84
CA LEU A 8 -14.19 29.61 -2.88
C LEU A 8 -13.50 29.26 -1.54
N ILE A 9 -12.80 30.23 -0.92
CA ILE A 9 -12.26 30.06 0.43
C ILE A 9 -13.37 29.73 1.42
N VAL A 10 -14.46 30.48 1.40
CA VAL A 10 -15.60 30.25 2.30
C VAL A 10 -16.20 28.87 2.07
N PHE A 11 -16.33 28.43 0.81
CA PHE A 11 -16.83 27.10 0.49
C PHE A 11 -15.92 26.00 1.04
N ASP A 12 -14.59 26.10 0.81
CA ASP A 12 -13.62 25.12 1.31
C ASP A 12 -13.55 25.12 2.84
N VAL A 13 -13.59 26.29 3.48
CA VAL A 13 -13.59 26.42 4.95
C VAL A 13 -14.87 25.83 5.56
N ILE A 14 -16.03 26.08 4.96
CA ILE A 14 -17.30 25.48 5.43
C ILE A 14 -17.21 23.95 5.31
N LEU A 15 -16.71 23.42 4.21
CA LEU A 15 -16.52 21.98 4.05
C LEU A 15 -15.54 21.40 5.08
N LEU A 16 -14.42 22.08 5.33
CA LEU A 16 -13.46 21.67 6.36
C LEU A 16 -14.11 21.65 7.75
N ILE A 17 -14.85 22.69 8.11
CA ILE A 17 -15.57 22.77 9.40
C ILE A 17 -16.61 21.65 9.49
N LEU A 18 -17.39 21.42 8.45
CA LEU A 18 -18.39 20.35 8.40
C LEU A 18 -17.73 18.97 8.56
N LEU A 19 -16.61 18.69 7.90
CA LEU A 19 -15.89 17.44 8.03
C LEU A 19 -15.20 17.27 9.39
N LEU A 20 -14.79 18.34 10.05
CA LEU A 20 -14.17 18.32 11.39
C LEU A 20 -15.20 18.23 12.52
N LEU A 21 -16.40 18.79 12.37
CA LEU A 21 -17.52 18.69 13.33
C LEU A 21 -18.24 17.33 13.38
N ASN A 22 -17.75 16.44 12.85
CA ASN A 22 -17.56 14.98 12.83
C ASN A 22 -18.68 14.03 13.31
N SER A 23 -19.49 14.28 14.32
CA SER A 23 -20.40 13.25 14.84
C SER A 23 -21.64 13.03 13.96
N PHE A 24 -22.16 14.08 13.35
CA PHE A 24 -23.36 14.00 12.50
C PHE A 24 -23.05 13.56 11.07
N ILE A 25 -21.98 14.09 10.46
CA ILE A 25 -21.59 13.77 9.08
C ILE A 25 -21.03 12.36 8.99
N LEU A 26 -20.30 11.87 9.99
CA LEU A 26 -19.82 10.50 10.08
C LEU A 26 -20.96 9.49 10.06
N SER A 27 -22.09 9.79 10.70
CA SER A 27 -23.25 8.89 10.65
C SER A 27 -23.89 8.82 9.25
N ILE A 28 -23.87 9.94 8.50
CA ILE A 28 -24.36 10.02 7.13
C ILE A 28 -23.43 9.27 6.17
N LEU A 29 -22.12 9.36 6.37
CA LEU A 29 -21.11 8.77 5.49
C LEU A 29 -20.91 7.26 5.70
N LYS A 30 -21.64 6.62 6.62
CA LYS A 30 -21.58 5.16 6.83
C LYS A 30 -22.09 4.33 5.63
N ASN A 31 -22.95 4.91 4.81
CA ASN A 31 -23.57 4.20 3.69
C ASN A 31 -23.15 4.85 2.37
N TYR A 32 -22.72 4.05 1.38
CA TYR A 32 -22.34 4.52 0.04
C TYR A 32 -23.41 5.39 -0.62
N THR A 33 -24.68 5.02 -0.49
CA THR A 33 -25.81 5.77 -1.06
C THR A 33 -25.90 7.18 -0.47
N ASN A 34 -25.69 7.31 0.83
CA ASN A 34 -25.71 8.61 1.51
C ASN A 34 -24.53 9.50 1.08
N VAL A 35 -23.34 8.89 0.86
CA VAL A 35 -22.16 9.61 0.32
C VAL A 35 -22.46 10.14 -1.09
N VAL A 36 -23.12 9.34 -1.95
CA VAL A 36 -23.55 9.79 -3.28
C VAL A 36 -24.49 10.98 -3.19
N ILE A 37 -25.51 10.91 -2.32
CA ILE A 37 -26.45 12.00 -2.11
C ILE A 37 -25.73 13.27 -1.61
N PHE A 38 -24.83 13.13 -0.65
CA PHE A 38 -24.03 14.23 -0.12
C PHE A 38 -23.19 14.90 -1.21
N LEU A 39 -22.48 14.13 -2.03
CA LEU A 39 -21.68 14.65 -3.14
C LEU A 39 -22.55 15.34 -4.22
N LEU A 40 -23.73 14.79 -4.52
CA LEU A 40 -24.68 15.44 -5.43
C LEU A 40 -25.17 16.78 -4.89
N LEU A 41 -25.50 16.86 -3.60
CA LEU A 41 -25.88 18.14 -2.96
C LEU A 41 -24.75 19.16 -3.02
N LEU A 42 -23.51 18.75 -2.75
CA LEU A 42 -22.33 19.62 -2.88
C LEU A 42 -22.14 20.12 -4.31
N LEU A 43 -22.34 19.27 -5.31
CA LEU A 43 -22.25 19.67 -6.72
C LEU A 43 -23.36 20.66 -7.12
N VAL A 44 -24.58 20.47 -6.61
CA VAL A 44 -25.69 21.43 -6.83
C VAL A 44 -25.37 22.79 -6.22
N ILE A 45 -24.91 22.82 -4.96
CA ILE A 45 -24.48 24.04 -4.27
C ILE A 45 -23.35 24.73 -5.05
N PHE A 46 -22.32 23.95 -5.44
CA PHE A 46 -21.19 24.48 -6.20
C PHE A 46 -21.64 25.10 -7.53
N LYS A 47 -22.53 24.41 -8.26
CA LYS A 47 -23.08 24.91 -9.53
C LYS A 47 -23.79 26.23 -9.36
N PHE A 48 -24.60 26.38 -8.29
CA PHE A 48 -25.30 27.62 -7.98
C PHE A 48 -24.35 28.78 -7.64
N LEU A 49 -23.28 28.52 -6.90
CA LEU A 49 -22.34 29.55 -6.44
C LEU A 49 -21.35 29.98 -7.52
N PHE A 50 -20.88 29.04 -8.36
CA PHE A 50 -19.73 29.24 -9.26
C PHE A 50 -19.99 28.88 -10.73
N GLY A 51 -21.06 28.11 -11.01
CA GLY A 51 -21.24 27.46 -12.31
C GLY A 51 -20.20 26.35 -12.55
N PHE A 52 -20.40 25.57 -13.60
CA PHE A 52 -19.49 24.51 -13.98
C PHE A 52 -18.56 24.90 -15.13
N GLU A 53 -17.28 24.54 -15.01
CA GLU A 53 -16.30 24.64 -16.09
C GLU A 53 -16.33 23.36 -16.95
N LYS A 54 -16.28 23.56 -18.26
CA LYS A 54 -16.16 22.42 -19.22
C LYS A 54 -14.72 21.91 -19.21
N ASP A 55 -14.56 20.59 -19.21
CA ASP A 55 -13.25 19.98 -19.36
C ASP A 55 -12.73 20.15 -20.79
N LYS A 56 -11.67 20.94 -20.93
CA LYS A 56 -11.02 21.27 -22.21
C LYS A 56 -9.62 20.66 -22.34
N HIS A 57 -9.24 19.73 -21.45
CA HIS A 57 -7.91 19.14 -21.45
C HIS A 57 -7.70 18.22 -22.67
N ARG A 58 -6.70 18.57 -23.48
CA ARG A 58 -6.42 17.90 -24.75
C ARG A 58 -5.86 16.48 -24.59
N TYR A 59 -5.04 16.25 -23.56
CA TYR A 59 -4.21 15.04 -23.44
C TYR A 59 -4.80 13.99 -22.47
N ALA A 60 -6.04 14.14 -22.05
CA ALA A 60 -6.69 13.19 -21.13
C ALA A 60 -6.68 11.74 -21.67
N ARG A 61 -6.89 11.57 -22.99
CA ARG A 61 -6.87 10.24 -23.63
C ARG A 61 -5.48 9.62 -23.64
N ASP A 62 -4.45 10.40 -23.95
CA ASP A 62 -3.07 9.89 -24.01
C ASP A 62 -2.60 9.42 -22.63
N ILE A 63 -2.99 10.15 -21.58
CA ILE A 63 -2.68 9.79 -20.18
C ILE A 63 -3.43 8.53 -19.77
N ILE A 64 -4.70 8.38 -20.14
CA ILE A 64 -5.45 7.14 -19.87
C ILE A 64 -4.79 5.94 -20.57
N LEU A 65 -4.33 6.10 -21.80
CA LEU A 65 -3.59 5.04 -22.49
C LEU A 65 -2.27 4.68 -21.75
N GLY A 66 -1.57 5.68 -21.23
CA GLY A 66 -0.40 5.46 -20.37
C GLY A 66 -0.74 4.67 -19.11
N PHE A 67 -1.87 4.99 -18.46
CA PHE A 67 -2.34 4.26 -17.30
C PHE A 67 -2.72 2.81 -17.62
N ILE A 68 -3.32 2.54 -18.78
CA ILE A 68 -3.61 1.17 -19.23
C ILE A 68 -2.30 0.34 -19.28
N ILE A 69 -1.23 0.91 -19.85
CA ILE A 69 0.07 0.22 -19.93
C ILE A 69 0.62 -0.06 -18.51
N ILE A 70 0.56 0.92 -17.61
CA ILE A 70 1.00 0.75 -16.22
C ILE A 70 0.22 -0.36 -15.52
N TYR A 71 -1.12 -0.39 -15.66
CA TYR A 71 -1.94 -1.42 -15.03
C TYR A 71 -1.73 -2.80 -15.62
N LEU A 72 -1.59 -2.91 -16.95
CA LEU A 72 -1.27 -4.19 -17.57
C LEU A 72 0.07 -4.72 -17.05
N SER A 73 1.10 -3.89 -16.98
CA SER A 73 2.39 -4.27 -16.42
C SER A 73 2.27 -4.66 -14.94
N PHE A 74 1.55 -3.88 -14.15
CA PHE A 74 1.30 -4.18 -12.75
C PHE A 74 0.58 -5.52 -12.57
N PHE A 75 -0.51 -5.78 -13.28
CA PHE A 75 -1.25 -7.03 -13.15
C PHE A 75 -0.43 -8.24 -13.61
N ILE A 76 0.35 -8.12 -14.67
CA ILE A 76 1.25 -9.21 -15.09
C ILE A 76 2.20 -9.55 -13.94
N ILE A 77 2.90 -8.58 -13.37
CA ILE A 77 3.83 -8.78 -12.26
C ILE A 77 3.10 -9.33 -11.03
N TYR A 78 1.95 -8.75 -10.69
CA TYR A 78 1.15 -9.12 -9.53
C TYR A 78 0.66 -10.57 -9.60
N TYR A 79 0.17 -11.03 -10.76
CA TYR A 79 -0.27 -12.40 -10.94
C TYR A 79 0.89 -13.40 -11.07
N VAL A 80 2.01 -13.00 -11.65
CA VAL A 80 3.24 -13.83 -11.63
C VAL A 80 3.69 -14.07 -10.20
N LEU A 81 3.69 -13.04 -9.34
CA LEU A 81 3.95 -13.22 -7.91
C LEU A 81 2.96 -14.19 -7.27
N GLY A 82 1.68 -14.10 -7.63
CA GLY A 82 0.63 -14.99 -7.11
C GLY A 82 0.89 -16.47 -7.38
N ILE A 83 1.56 -16.82 -8.49
CA ILE A 83 1.94 -18.21 -8.79
C ILE A 83 2.87 -18.79 -7.70
N PHE A 84 3.71 -17.95 -7.10
CA PHE A 84 4.68 -18.36 -6.07
C PHE A 84 4.11 -18.29 -4.65
N ILE A 85 3.30 -17.27 -4.33
CA ILE A 85 2.79 -17.04 -2.97
C ILE A 85 1.36 -17.53 -2.74
N GLY A 86 0.71 -18.04 -3.82
CA GLY A 86 -0.68 -18.47 -3.77
C GLY A 86 -1.69 -17.36 -4.02
N PHE A 87 -2.97 -17.76 -4.13
CA PHE A 87 -4.08 -16.88 -4.42
C PHE A 87 -5.16 -16.96 -3.35
N VAL A 88 -5.82 -15.85 -3.10
CA VAL A 88 -6.99 -15.76 -2.22
C VAL A 88 -8.23 -15.47 -3.07
N ARG A 89 -9.34 -16.11 -2.71
CA ARG A 89 -10.63 -15.85 -3.33
C ARG A 89 -11.17 -14.50 -2.88
N THR A 90 -11.58 -13.66 -3.81
CA THR A 90 -12.19 -12.37 -3.51
C THR A 90 -13.68 -12.52 -3.21
N THR A 91 -14.24 -11.55 -2.48
CA THR A 91 -15.70 -11.44 -2.30
C THR A 91 -16.31 -10.93 -3.60
N ASN A 92 -17.03 -11.78 -4.30
CA ASN A 92 -17.65 -11.43 -5.57
C ASN A 92 -18.98 -10.70 -5.35
N TYR A 93 -19.09 -9.49 -5.86
CA TYR A 93 -20.33 -8.70 -5.85
C TYR A 93 -21.14 -8.87 -7.15
N TYR A 94 -21.09 -10.06 -7.79
CA TYR A 94 -21.78 -10.30 -9.07
C TYR A 94 -23.30 -10.50 -8.95
N SER A 95 -23.84 -10.58 -7.74
CA SER A 95 -25.29 -10.56 -7.56
C SER A 95 -25.86 -9.19 -7.93
N LEU A 96 -27.08 -9.15 -8.45
CA LEU A 96 -27.74 -7.88 -8.80
C LEU A 96 -27.78 -6.92 -7.60
N SER A 97 -28.05 -7.45 -6.40
CA SER A 97 -28.01 -6.69 -5.15
C SER A 97 -26.61 -6.16 -4.81
N GLY A 98 -25.56 -6.95 -5.05
CA GLY A 98 -24.16 -6.52 -4.85
C GLY A 98 -23.78 -5.39 -5.80
N ILE A 99 -24.15 -5.50 -7.07
CA ILE A 99 -23.89 -4.46 -8.07
C ILE A 99 -24.61 -3.15 -7.69
N VAL A 100 -25.89 -3.21 -7.38
CA VAL A 100 -26.70 -2.01 -7.11
C VAL A 100 -26.35 -1.37 -5.76
N ASN A 101 -26.08 -2.15 -4.73
CA ASN A 101 -25.87 -1.62 -3.38
C ASN A 101 -24.40 -1.29 -3.06
N PHE A 102 -23.43 -1.87 -3.79
CA PHE A 102 -22.01 -1.67 -3.52
C PHE A 102 -21.25 -1.11 -4.73
N LEU A 103 -21.23 -1.80 -5.87
CA LEU A 103 -20.38 -1.41 -6.99
C LEU A 103 -20.80 -0.10 -7.63
N LEU A 104 -22.09 0.06 -7.93
CA LEU A 104 -22.61 1.26 -8.58
C LEU A 104 -22.47 2.52 -7.69
N PRO A 105 -22.90 2.52 -6.42
CA PRO A 105 -22.68 3.67 -5.56
C PRO A 105 -21.22 4.02 -5.37
N TYR A 106 -20.32 3.04 -5.21
CA TYR A 106 -18.91 3.27 -5.07
C TYR A 106 -18.27 3.88 -6.33
N PHE A 107 -18.64 3.38 -7.50
CA PHE A 107 -18.27 3.98 -8.78
C PHE A 107 -18.75 5.43 -8.89
N LEU A 108 -20.00 5.71 -8.54
CA LEU A 108 -20.56 7.07 -8.55
C LEU A 108 -19.81 8.00 -7.60
N ILE A 109 -19.42 7.53 -6.41
CA ILE A 109 -18.61 8.31 -5.47
C ILE A 109 -17.31 8.77 -6.13
N ILE A 110 -16.59 7.86 -6.79
CA ILE A 110 -15.33 8.20 -7.48
C ILE A 110 -15.58 9.27 -8.54
N VAL A 111 -16.59 9.07 -9.40
CA VAL A 111 -16.90 10.00 -10.49
C VAL A 111 -17.29 11.39 -9.96
N LEU A 112 -18.23 11.44 -9.02
CA LEU A 112 -18.74 12.70 -8.47
C LEU A 112 -17.68 13.46 -7.67
N LYS A 113 -16.88 12.73 -6.87
CA LYS A 113 -15.78 13.30 -6.10
C LYS A 113 -14.72 13.93 -7.02
N GLU A 114 -14.26 13.21 -8.03
CA GLU A 114 -13.24 13.73 -8.94
C GLU A 114 -13.77 14.85 -9.86
N PHE A 115 -15.06 14.79 -10.24
CA PHE A 115 -15.70 15.89 -10.93
C PHE A 115 -15.79 17.15 -10.05
N LEU A 116 -16.18 17.01 -8.79
CA LEU A 116 -16.20 18.14 -7.83
C LEU A 116 -14.78 18.71 -7.63
N ARG A 117 -13.77 17.83 -7.44
CA ARG A 117 -12.36 18.24 -7.36
C ARG A 117 -11.94 19.07 -8.57
N TYR A 118 -12.28 18.60 -9.76
CA TYR A 118 -11.98 19.32 -10.99
C TYR A 118 -12.59 20.72 -10.99
N GLN A 119 -13.86 20.84 -10.61
CA GLN A 119 -14.55 22.12 -10.57
C GLN A 119 -13.89 23.10 -9.57
N VAL A 120 -13.55 22.63 -8.37
CA VAL A 120 -12.87 23.45 -7.34
C VAL A 120 -11.48 23.87 -7.80
N VAL A 121 -10.68 22.94 -8.33
CA VAL A 121 -9.31 23.22 -8.81
C VAL A 121 -9.30 24.21 -9.97
N MET A 122 -10.25 24.10 -10.92
CA MET A 122 -10.34 25.04 -12.03
C MET A 122 -10.72 26.45 -11.58
N LYS A 123 -11.58 26.58 -10.58
CA LYS A 123 -11.96 27.89 -9.99
C LYS A 123 -10.89 28.49 -9.09
N SER A 124 -9.87 27.75 -8.71
CA SER A 124 -8.77 28.24 -7.86
C SER A 124 -7.79 29.20 -8.58
N GLU A 125 -7.96 29.43 -9.90
CA GLU A 125 -7.18 30.37 -10.70
C GLU A 125 -5.65 30.27 -10.48
N ASN A 126 -5.12 29.04 -10.35
CA ASN A 126 -3.70 28.73 -10.08
C ASN A 126 -3.16 29.17 -8.71
N SER A 127 -4.00 29.62 -7.78
CA SER A 127 -3.57 29.92 -6.42
C SER A 127 -3.10 28.63 -5.72
N LYS A 128 -1.82 28.57 -5.35
CA LYS A 128 -1.23 27.40 -4.64
C LYS A 128 -1.97 27.13 -3.32
N LEU A 129 -2.38 28.20 -2.62
CA LEU A 129 -3.09 28.10 -1.35
C LEU A 129 -4.47 27.45 -1.53
N LEU A 130 -5.27 27.91 -2.50
CA LEU A 130 -6.60 27.33 -2.75
C LEU A 130 -6.53 25.88 -3.23
N VAL A 131 -5.58 25.58 -4.12
CA VAL A 131 -5.35 24.20 -4.55
C VAL A 131 -4.94 23.30 -3.38
N GLY A 132 -4.11 23.81 -2.47
CA GLY A 132 -3.72 23.11 -1.24
C GLY A 132 -4.90 22.90 -0.29
N MET A 133 -5.72 23.94 -0.06
CA MET A 133 -6.93 23.83 0.77
C MET A 133 -7.92 22.80 0.19
N SER A 134 -8.19 22.87 -1.11
CA SER A 134 -9.06 21.88 -1.75
C SER A 134 -8.51 20.46 -1.64
N CYS A 135 -7.19 20.27 -1.78
CA CYS A 135 -6.56 18.96 -1.57
C CYS A 135 -6.82 18.45 -0.13
N LEU A 136 -6.66 19.29 0.89
CA LEU A 136 -6.95 18.94 2.29
C LEU A 136 -8.42 18.55 2.49
N VAL A 137 -9.36 19.26 1.88
CA VAL A 137 -10.80 18.91 1.93
C VAL A 137 -11.02 17.48 1.44
N PHE A 138 -10.45 17.11 0.29
CA PHE A 138 -10.62 15.76 -0.26
C PHE A 138 -9.88 14.69 0.54
N ILE A 139 -8.74 14.99 1.15
CA ILE A 139 -8.06 14.10 2.10
C ILE A 139 -8.95 13.84 3.31
N LEU A 140 -9.49 14.87 3.93
CA LEU A 140 -10.36 14.74 5.10
C LEU A 140 -11.68 14.01 4.77
N LEU A 141 -12.23 14.21 3.58
CA LEU A 141 -13.41 13.49 3.12
C LEU A 141 -13.13 11.97 3.02
N ASP A 142 -12.00 11.58 2.44
CA ASP A 142 -11.63 10.18 2.32
C ASP A 142 -11.28 9.56 3.70
N ILE A 143 -10.60 10.30 4.57
CA ILE A 143 -10.32 9.88 5.96
C ILE A 143 -11.63 9.69 6.73
N SER A 144 -12.54 10.64 6.67
CA SER A 144 -13.84 10.56 7.37
C SER A 144 -14.64 9.34 6.94
N TYR A 145 -14.57 8.97 5.66
CA TYR A 145 -15.19 7.77 5.14
C TYR A 145 -14.53 6.48 5.65
N THR A 146 -13.21 6.39 5.62
CA THR A 146 -12.48 5.18 6.02
C THR A 146 -12.47 4.95 7.52
N LEU A 147 -12.41 6.01 8.35
CA LEU A 147 -12.49 5.92 9.81
C LEU A 147 -13.80 5.29 10.31
N ASN A 148 -14.90 5.43 9.55
CA ASN A 148 -16.17 4.81 9.91
C ASN A 148 -16.21 3.30 9.75
N VAL A 149 -15.33 2.76 8.92
CA VAL A 149 -15.28 1.33 8.58
C VAL A 149 -14.28 0.60 9.48
N TYR A 150 -13.27 1.30 10.00
CA TYR A 150 -12.20 0.72 10.78
C TYR A 150 -12.41 0.93 12.30
N ASN A 151 -12.27 -0.16 13.05
CA ASN A 151 -12.24 -0.09 14.52
C ASN A 151 -10.78 0.08 14.97
N LEU A 152 -10.46 1.24 15.57
CA LEU A 152 -9.11 1.58 16.05
C LEU A 152 -8.99 1.23 17.55
N SER A 153 -9.13 -0.05 17.88
CA SER A 153 -9.16 -0.50 19.27
C SER A 153 -7.78 -0.79 19.87
N SER A 154 -6.80 -1.11 19.02
CA SER A 154 -5.42 -1.41 19.44
C SER A 154 -4.40 -0.54 18.71
N ALA A 155 -3.19 -0.42 19.25
CA ALA A 155 -2.09 0.27 18.60
C ALA A 155 -1.72 -0.39 17.25
N TYR A 156 -1.89 -1.70 17.14
CA TYR A 156 -1.71 -2.45 15.90
C TYR A 156 -2.75 -2.07 14.83
N ASP A 157 -4.03 -1.93 15.21
CA ASP A 157 -5.09 -1.48 14.29
C ASP A 157 -4.82 -0.06 13.78
N VAL A 158 -4.36 0.84 14.66
CA VAL A 158 -3.94 2.20 14.29
C VAL A 158 -2.78 2.17 13.29
N PHE A 159 -1.78 1.33 13.53
CA PHE A 159 -0.65 1.20 12.61
C PHE A 159 -1.09 0.67 11.23
N ILE A 160 -1.90 -0.39 11.20
CA ILE A 160 -2.45 -0.93 9.94
C ILE A 160 -3.27 0.14 9.22
N TYR A 161 -4.09 0.89 9.94
CA TYR A 161 -4.87 1.97 9.36
C TYR A 161 -3.97 3.05 8.73
N ILE A 162 -2.91 3.46 9.42
CA ILE A 162 -1.95 4.44 8.89
C ILE A 162 -1.28 3.91 7.61
N ALA A 163 -0.81 2.67 7.63
CA ALA A 163 -0.05 2.08 6.52
C ALA A 163 -0.91 1.79 5.28
N LEU A 164 -2.10 1.20 5.47
CA LEU A 164 -2.96 0.74 4.37
C LEU A 164 -3.93 1.81 3.85
N TYR A 165 -4.25 2.83 4.67
CA TYR A 165 -5.29 3.81 4.32
C TYR A 165 -4.79 5.25 4.41
N LEU A 166 -4.31 5.71 5.57
CA LEU A 166 -4.02 7.13 5.77
C LEU A 166 -2.94 7.65 4.81
N LEU A 167 -1.77 7.01 4.76
CA LEU A 167 -0.67 7.42 3.89
C LEU A 167 -1.02 7.28 2.39
N PRO A 168 -1.62 6.16 1.93
CA PRO A 168 -2.12 6.06 0.56
C PRO A 168 -3.20 7.08 0.20
N ILE A 169 -4.12 7.43 1.11
CA ILE A 169 -5.12 8.49 0.90
C ILE A 169 -4.45 9.83 0.67
N ILE A 170 -3.49 10.20 1.50
CA ILE A 170 -2.75 11.46 1.35
C ILE A 170 -2.04 11.49 -0.01
N GLY A 171 -1.27 10.44 -0.33
CA GLY A 171 -0.54 10.34 -1.59
C GLY A 171 -1.46 10.42 -2.81
N SER A 172 -2.53 9.62 -2.84
CA SER A 172 -3.48 9.61 -3.96
C SER A 172 -4.20 10.94 -4.14
N ASN A 173 -4.60 11.63 -3.07
CA ASN A 173 -5.27 12.93 -3.19
C ASN A 173 -4.35 14.04 -3.71
N ILE A 174 -3.06 14.03 -3.31
CA ILE A 174 -2.05 14.93 -3.87
C ILE A 174 -1.90 14.69 -5.39
N VAL A 175 -1.76 13.43 -5.77
CA VAL A 175 -1.62 13.03 -7.18
C VAL A 175 -2.87 13.36 -7.99
N CYS A 176 -4.06 13.06 -7.47
CA CYS A 176 -5.33 13.41 -8.12
C CYS A 176 -5.47 14.93 -8.33
N THR A 177 -5.08 15.73 -7.34
CA THR A 177 -5.13 17.20 -7.47
C THR A 177 -4.18 17.70 -8.57
N TYR A 178 -2.98 17.13 -8.66
CA TYR A 178 -2.01 17.43 -9.71
C TYR A 178 -2.54 17.05 -11.11
N ILE A 179 -3.03 15.82 -11.26
CA ILE A 179 -3.58 15.31 -12.53
C ILE A 179 -4.80 16.13 -12.94
N CYS A 180 -5.70 16.44 -12.01
CA CYS A 180 -6.88 17.27 -12.25
C CYS A 180 -6.51 18.61 -12.88
N LYS A 181 -5.48 19.26 -12.36
CA LYS A 181 -4.99 20.56 -12.86
C LYS A 181 -4.39 20.47 -14.26
N LYS A 182 -3.71 19.36 -14.59
CA LYS A 182 -2.97 19.21 -15.86
C LYS A 182 -3.79 18.50 -16.95
N SER A 183 -4.66 17.55 -16.58
CA SER A 183 -5.28 16.60 -17.52
C SER A 183 -6.80 16.45 -17.36
N GLY A 184 -7.41 17.18 -16.39
CA GLY A 184 -8.83 17.06 -16.09
C GLY A 184 -9.17 15.89 -15.18
N TYR A 185 -10.46 15.65 -14.94
CA TYR A 185 -10.92 14.63 -13.98
C TYR A 185 -10.98 13.20 -14.56
N LYS A 186 -11.11 13.05 -15.88
CA LYS A 186 -11.29 11.74 -16.52
C LYS A 186 -10.16 10.75 -16.26
N PRO A 187 -8.87 11.14 -16.36
CA PRO A 187 -7.76 10.25 -16.01
C PRO A 187 -7.81 9.81 -14.53
N ASN A 188 -8.19 10.72 -13.61
CA ASN A 188 -8.35 10.38 -12.21
C ASN A 188 -9.43 9.32 -11.99
N VAL A 189 -10.60 9.51 -12.59
CA VAL A 189 -11.68 8.51 -12.51
C VAL A 189 -11.19 7.16 -12.99
N PHE A 190 -10.50 7.13 -14.14
CA PHE A 190 -10.02 5.89 -14.73
C PHE A 190 -9.09 5.12 -13.79
N TRP A 191 -8.01 5.76 -13.30
CA TRP A 191 -7.07 5.05 -12.46
C TRP A 191 -7.61 4.72 -11.07
N LEU A 192 -8.43 5.58 -10.46
CA LEU A 192 -9.06 5.30 -9.16
C LEU A 192 -10.08 4.16 -9.25
N VAL A 193 -10.85 4.06 -10.34
CA VAL A 193 -11.77 2.93 -10.54
C VAL A 193 -10.99 1.63 -10.60
N ILE A 194 -9.92 1.56 -11.39
CA ILE A 194 -9.12 0.33 -11.45
C ILE A 194 -8.49 0.05 -10.09
N THR A 195 -7.80 1.02 -9.47
CA THR A 195 -7.09 0.81 -8.19
C THR A 195 -8.00 0.32 -7.08
N ASN A 196 -9.21 0.86 -6.98
CA ASN A 196 -10.10 0.58 -5.85
C ASN A 196 -11.12 -0.52 -6.12
N MET A 197 -11.40 -0.83 -7.39
CA MET A 197 -12.47 -1.76 -7.74
C MET A 197 -11.97 -3.08 -8.38
N TYR A 198 -10.66 -3.23 -8.68
CA TYR A 198 -10.15 -4.44 -9.35
C TYR A 198 -10.46 -5.71 -8.54
N MET A 199 -10.38 -5.67 -7.22
CA MET A 199 -10.68 -6.80 -6.36
C MET A 199 -12.14 -7.26 -6.46
N ALA A 200 -13.07 -6.34 -6.78
CA ALA A 200 -14.49 -6.68 -6.96
C ALA A 200 -14.77 -7.32 -8.31
N PHE A 201 -13.90 -7.10 -9.31
CA PHE A 201 -14.05 -7.67 -10.65
C PHE A 201 -13.25 -8.96 -10.87
N LEU A 202 -12.22 -9.20 -10.07
CA LEU A 202 -11.37 -10.38 -10.21
C LEU A 202 -11.80 -11.46 -9.22
N PRO A 203 -11.99 -12.74 -9.67
CA PRO A 203 -12.46 -13.82 -8.79
C PRO A 203 -11.42 -14.28 -7.77
N PHE A 204 -10.15 -14.01 -8.02
CA PHE A 204 -9.04 -14.34 -7.15
C PHE A 204 -7.92 -13.31 -7.34
N VAL A 205 -7.19 -13.06 -6.27
CA VAL A 205 -6.03 -12.16 -6.24
C VAL A 205 -4.84 -12.82 -5.53
N PRO A 206 -3.60 -12.46 -5.84
CA PRO A 206 -2.43 -12.94 -5.13
C PRO A 206 -2.49 -12.62 -3.63
N ASN A 207 -2.10 -13.58 -2.79
CA ASN A 207 -2.04 -13.43 -1.34
C ASN A 207 -0.71 -12.78 -0.91
N VAL A 208 -0.55 -11.51 -1.20
CA VAL A 208 0.70 -10.78 -0.94
C VAL A 208 0.92 -10.43 0.55
N GLY A 209 -0.08 -10.63 1.39
CA GLY A 209 -0.04 -10.22 2.80
C GLY A 209 -0.14 -8.70 2.99
N LEU A 210 -0.44 -8.29 4.22
CA LEU A 210 -0.73 -6.88 4.57
C LEU A 210 0.46 -5.95 4.32
N TYR A 211 1.68 -6.43 4.56
CA TYR A 211 2.89 -5.61 4.40
C TYR A 211 3.14 -5.21 2.93
N ILE A 212 3.12 -6.19 2.03
CA ILE A 212 3.33 -5.92 0.59
C ILE A 212 2.17 -5.11 0.03
N GLU A 213 0.94 -5.39 0.46
CA GLU A 213 -0.24 -4.62 0.07
C GLU A 213 -0.10 -3.15 0.47
N SER A 214 0.39 -2.86 1.69
CA SER A 214 0.61 -1.49 2.15
C SER A 214 1.67 -0.75 1.32
N LEU A 215 2.76 -1.42 0.96
CA LEU A 215 3.78 -0.86 0.08
C LEU A 215 3.24 -0.57 -1.33
N ILE A 216 2.47 -1.49 -1.91
CA ILE A 216 1.83 -1.28 -3.21
C ILE A 216 0.91 -0.06 -3.16
N ARG A 217 0.03 0.02 -2.16
CA ARG A 217 -0.92 1.13 -2.00
C ARG A 217 -0.21 2.48 -1.78
N LEU A 218 0.90 2.48 -1.06
CA LEU A 218 1.70 3.68 -0.81
C LEU A 218 2.46 4.16 -2.05
N LEU A 219 3.08 3.24 -2.80
CA LEU A 219 3.97 3.58 -3.91
C LEU A 219 3.23 3.82 -5.22
N PHE A 220 2.11 3.15 -5.45
CA PHE A 220 1.40 3.19 -6.72
C PHE A 220 0.96 4.61 -7.14
N PRO A 221 0.42 5.47 -6.26
CA PRO A 221 0.11 6.86 -6.61
C PRO A 221 1.32 7.64 -7.15
N TRP A 222 2.51 7.39 -6.61
CA TRP A 222 3.73 8.06 -7.05
C TRP A 222 4.23 7.58 -8.41
N ILE A 223 4.02 6.31 -8.77
CA ILE A 223 4.27 5.77 -10.10
C ILE A 223 3.35 6.48 -11.12
N VAL A 224 2.07 6.61 -10.78
CA VAL A 224 1.09 7.34 -11.59
C VAL A 224 1.49 8.82 -11.74
N PHE A 225 1.88 9.48 -10.64
CA PHE A 225 2.37 10.85 -10.65
C PHE A 225 3.57 11.02 -11.61
N TYR A 226 4.57 10.16 -11.45
CA TYR A 226 5.79 10.24 -12.26
C TYR A 226 5.49 10.05 -13.76
N SER A 227 4.60 9.14 -14.12
CA SER A 227 4.16 8.94 -15.51
C SER A 227 3.56 10.21 -16.09
N VAL A 228 2.64 10.87 -15.36
CA VAL A 228 2.00 12.10 -15.83
C VAL A 228 3.00 13.26 -15.86
N TYR A 229 3.85 13.40 -14.84
CA TYR A 229 4.89 14.43 -14.77
C TYR A 229 5.86 14.31 -15.95
N SER A 230 6.37 13.12 -16.22
CA SER A 230 7.28 12.83 -17.33
C SER A 230 6.64 13.13 -18.69
N PHE A 231 5.37 12.74 -18.86
CA PHE A 231 4.61 13.04 -20.08
C PHE A 231 4.54 14.54 -20.38
N TYR A 232 4.24 15.37 -19.37
CA TYR A 232 4.17 16.82 -19.55
C TYR A 232 5.54 17.47 -19.67
N LYS A 233 6.53 17.04 -18.91
CA LYS A 233 7.91 17.55 -18.99
C LYS A 233 8.48 17.39 -20.38
N LYS A 234 8.28 16.24 -21.04
CA LYS A 234 8.72 16.00 -22.43
C LYS A 234 8.07 16.95 -23.42
N ARG A 235 6.81 17.32 -23.23
CA ARG A 235 6.07 18.20 -24.15
C ARG A 235 6.35 19.68 -23.92
N GLU A 236 6.65 20.10 -22.71
CA GLU A 236 7.01 21.48 -22.39
C GLU A 236 8.38 21.87 -22.97
N HIS A 237 9.30 20.91 -23.13
CA HIS A 237 10.67 21.20 -23.60
C HIS A 237 10.89 21.00 -25.10
N ASN A 238 9.94 20.50 -25.87
CA ASN A 238 10.05 20.23 -27.31
C ASN A 238 11.34 19.49 -27.76
N ILE A 239 12.15 19.01 -26.83
CA ILE A 239 13.42 18.35 -27.07
C ILE A 239 13.28 16.92 -26.62
N ILE A 240 12.83 16.04 -27.52
CA ILE A 240 12.91 14.60 -27.29
C ILE A 240 14.34 14.19 -27.68
N LEU A 241 15.27 14.26 -26.75
CA LEU A 241 16.52 13.54 -26.89
C LEU A 241 16.17 12.05 -26.79
N SER A 242 16.50 11.28 -27.84
CA SER A 242 16.29 9.83 -27.88
C SER A 242 16.91 9.13 -26.67
N TYR A 243 18.01 9.68 -26.17
CA TYR A 243 18.72 9.23 -24.97
C TYR A 243 17.89 9.31 -23.67
N GLU A 244 17.07 10.36 -23.47
CA GLU A 244 16.22 10.47 -22.26
C GLU A 244 15.08 9.44 -22.26
N LYS A 245 14.57 9.05 -23.41
CA LYS A 245 13.54 7.99 -23.55
C LYS A 245 14.06 6.62 -23.12
N GLU A 246 15.29 6.28 -23.53
CA GLU A 246 15.92 5.02 -23.16
C GLU A 246 16.22 4.98 -21.66
N TYR A 247 16.71 6.08 -21.10
CA TYR A 247 17.02 6.15 -19.66
C TYR A 247 15.78 6.01 -18.78
N GLU A 248 14.67 6.66 -19.12
CA GLU A 248 13.41 6.56 -18.38
C GLU A 248 12.79 5.16 -18.47
N PHE A 249 12.87 4.52 -19.63
CA PHE A 249 12.42 3.14 -19.83
C PHE A 249 13.29 2.16 -19.03
N ILE A 250 14.60 2.33 -19.08
CA ILE A 250 15.54 1.55 -18.27
C ILE A 250 15.29 1.75 -16.78
N LEU A 251 15.07 2.99 -16.31
CA LEU A 251 14.78 3.29 -14.90
C LEU A 251 13.48 2.61 -14.45
N LEU A 252 12.45 2.59 -15.29
CA LEU A 252 11.18 1.91 -15.01
C LEU A 252 11.36 0.39 -14.94
N ILE A 253 12.14 -0.19 -15.83
CA ILE A 253 12.48 -1.63 -15.78
C ILE A 253 13.28 -1.94 -14.51
N VAL A 254 14.34 -1.17 -14.23
CA VAL A 254 15.20 -1.38 -13.05
C VAL A 254 14.40 -1.24 -11.76
N SER A 255 13.57 -0.21 -11.64
CA SER A 255 12.71 -0.03 -10.46
C SER A 255 11.70 -1.17 -10.30
N SER A 256 11.11 -1.65 -11.39
CA SER A 256 10.21 -2.80 -11.38
C SER A 256 10.93 -4.09 -10.95
N ILE A 257 12.14 -4.32 -11.45
CA ILE A 257 12.97 -5.47 -11.05
C ILE A 257 13.33 -5.37 -9.56
N VAL A 258 13.72 -4.20 -9.07
CA VAL A 258 14.04 -3.98 -7.65
C VAL A 258 12.82 -4.29 -6.77
N VAL A 259 11.64 -3.82 -7.15
CA VAL A 259 10.39 -4.11 -6.41
C VAL A 259 10.08 -5.60 -6.42
N ILE A 260 10.23 -6.28 -7.57
CA ILE A 260 10.02 -7.72 -7.68
C ILE A 260 11.00 -8.50 -6.81
N VAL A 261 12.31 -8.17 -6.89
CA VAL A 261 13.35 -8.82 -6.09
C VAL A 261 13.11 -8.61 -4.61
N PHE A 262 12.72 -7.40 -4.21
CA PHE A 262 12.42 -7.07 -2.81
C PHE A 262 11.16 -7.80 -2.30
N ALA A 263 10.09 -7.84 -3.11
CA ALA A 263 8.88 -8.61 -2.80
C ALA A 263 9.17 -10.11 -2.69
N TYR A 264 9.99 -10.63 -3.60
CA TYR A 264 10.41 -12.03 -3.59
C TYR A 264 11.28 -12.34 -2.35
N PHE A 265 12.16 -11.43 -1.95
CA PHE A 265 13.00 -11.57 -0.76
C PHE A 265 12.18 -11.60 0.54
N ILE A 266 11.15 -10.74 0.65
CA ILE A 266 10.26 -10.70 1.82
C ILE A 266 9.31 -11.90 1.88
N SER A 267 8.89 -12.44 0.73
CA SER A 267 7.98 -13.59 0.66
C SER A 267 8.54 -14.88 1.25
N GLY A 268 9.85 -14.92 1.56
CA GLY A 268 10.53 -16.11 2.05
C GLY A 268 10.67 -17.24 1.02
N LEU A 269 10.43 -16.94 -0.28
CA LEU A 269 10.61 -17.91 -1.38
C LEU A 269 12.07 -18.00 -1.84
N PHE A 270 12.92 -17.11 -1.36
CA PHE A 270 14.35 -17.20 -1.61
C PHE A 270 14.99 -18.29 -0.75
N LYS A 271 16.11 -18.77 -1.25
CA LYS A 271 17.07 -19.57 -0.46
C LYS A 271 17.37 -18.89 0.90
N PHE A 272 17.42 -17.56 0.91
CA PHE A 272 17.69 -16.75 2.09
C PHE A 272 16.41 -16.02 2.56
N GLN A 273 16.15 -16.10 3.87
CA GLN A 273 15.04 -15.39 4.53
C GLN A 273 15.57 -14.49 5.65
N ALA A 274 15.04 -13.27 5.73
CA ALA A 274 15.35 -12.33 6.81
C ALA A 274 14.36 -12.51 7.97
N ILE A 275 14.88 -12.61 9.21
CA ILE A 275 14.09 -12.73 10.43
C ILE A 275 14.55 -11.67 11.42
N ALA A 276 13.62 -10.87 11.95
CA ALA A 276 13.90 -9.91 13.02
C ALA A 276 13.92 -10.64 14.38
N VAL A 277 14.98 -10.42 15.15
CA VAL A 277 15.17 -11.06 16.46
C VAL A 277 14.49 -10.22 17.55
N ALA A 278 13.45 -10.77 18.15
CA ALA A 278 12.63 -10.08 19.15
C ALA A 278 13.11 -10.23 20.59
N SER A 279 14.03 -11.17 20.88
CA SER A 279 14.49 -11.48 22.24
C SER A 279 16.00 -11.29 22.40
N GLY A 280 16.45 -11.27 23.66
CA GLY A 280 17.89 -11.21 24.01
C GLY A 280 18.55 -12.58 24.26
N SER A 281 17.88 -13.70 23.97
CA SER A 281 18.38 -15.05 24.28
C SER A 281 19.69 -15.40 23.60
N MET A 282 20.07 -14.71 22.51
CA MET A 282 21.29 -14.94 21.75
C MET A 282 22.37 -13.89 22.01
N MET A 283 22.22 -13.05 23.05
CA MET A 283 23.27 -12.08 23.42
C MET A 283 24.50 -12.81 23.94
N PRO A 284 25.72 -12.27 23.74
CA PRO A 284 26.02 -11.00 23.07
C PRO A 284 26.11 -11.09 21.53
N ASN A 285 26.07 -12.28 20.97
CA ASN A 285 26.32 -12.51 19.53
C ASN A 285 25.25 -11.94 18.62
N ILE A 286 23.96 -12.12 18.98
CA ILE A 286 22.81 -11.57 18.28
C ILE A 286 21.93 -10.85 19.30
N SER A 287 21.62 -9.60 19.06
CA SER A 287 20.86 -8.75 19.99
C SER A 287 19.43 -8.55 19.52
N LYS A 288 18.54 -8.25 20.47
CA LYS A 288 17.19 -7.81 20.16
C LYS A 288 17.23 -6.63 19.18
N GLY A 289 16.44 -6.70 18.12
CA GLY A 289 16.41 -5.68 17.06
C GLY A 289 17.37 -5.94 15.90
N ASP A 290 18.18 -7.00 15.96
CA ASP A 290 18.97 -7.43 14.81
C ASP A 290 18.08 -8.19 13.80
N VAL A 291 18.51 -8.21 12.54
CA VAL A 291 17.97 -9.11 11.52
C VAL A 291 18.99 -10.19 11.24
N VAL A 292 18.58 -11.42 11.26
CA VAL A 292 19.37 -12.56 10.82
C VAL A 292 18.88 -13.05 9.47
N ILE A 293 19.83 -13.40 8.60
CA ILE A 293 19.55 -14.01 7.29
C ILE A 293 19.79 -15.51 7.41
N ILE A 294 18.72 -16.30 7.26
CA ILE A 294 18.79 -17.75 7.29
C ILE A 294 18.89 -18.32 5.88
N ASP A 295 19.68 -19.40 5.72
CA ASP A 295 19.72 -20.25 4.52
C ASP A 295 18.70 -21.37 4.70
N ARG A 296 17.65 -21.37 3.89
CA ARG A 296 16.56 -22.35 3.95
C ARG A 296 16.84 -23.65 3.18
N ASN A 297 17.80 -23.61 2.26
CA ASN A 297 18.20 -24.80 1.48
C ASN A 297 19.30 -25.59 2.17
N TYR A 298 19.52 -25.37 3.46
CA TYR A 298 20.50 -26.12 4.22
C TYR A 298 19.92 -27.47 4.63
N ASP A 299 20.61 -28.54 4.26
CA ASP A 299 20.15 -29.90 4.58
C ASP A 299 20.48 -30.24 6.04
N VAL A 300 19.59 -30.97 6.72
CA VAL A 300 19.79 -31.34 8.12
C VAL A 300 21.03 -32.24 8.26
N ASP A 301 21.37 -33.01 7.21
CA ASP A 301 22.55 -33.85 7.16
C ASP A 301 23.88 -33.08 7.21
N ASP A 302 23.88 -31.81 6.79
CA ASP A 302 25.09 -30.97 6.77
C ASP A 302 25.25 -30.15 8.06
N LEU A 303 24.30 -30.24 9.02
CA LEU A 303 24.32 -29.46 10.26
C LEU A 303 25.50 -29.85 11.15
N LYS A 304 26.11 -28.86 11.73
CA LYS A 304 27.21 -28.98 12.72
C LYS A 304 26.84 -28.36 14.03
N VAL A 305 27.17 -29.05 15.12
CA VAL A 305 27.07 -28.46 16.48
C VAL A 305 27.83 -27.17 16.54
N GLY A 306 27.24 -26.15 17.16
CA GLY A 306 27.77 -24.79 17.25
C GLY A 306 27.18 -23.82 16.21
N GLN A 307 26.52 -24.27 15.16
CA GLN A 307 25.81 -23.39 14.23
C GLN A 307 24.59 -22.77 14.89
N VAL A 308 24.24 -21.55 14.46
CA VAL A 308 22.98 -20.91 14.85
C VAL A 308 21.92 -21.31 13.85
N ILE A 309 20.83 -21.90 14.35
CA ILE A 309 19.70 -22.40 13.58
C ILE A 309 18.44 -21.58 13.85
N ALA A 310 17.56 -21.52 12.87
CA ALA A 310 16.20 -21.03 13.03
C ALA A 310 15.22 -22.18 12.86
N TYR A 311 14.21 -22.25 13.71
CA TYR A 311 13.19 -23.28 13.70
C TYR A 311 11.85 -22.72 14.18
N LYS A 312 10.76 -23.38 13.82
CA LYS A 312 9.41 -23.01 14.24
C LYS A 312 8.97 -23.85 15.44
N TYR A 313 8.63 -23.20 16.55
CA TYR A 313 8.10 -23.82 17.75
C TYR A 313 6.88 -23.04 18.24
N ASP A 314 5.74 -23.71 18.44
CA ASP A 314 4.46 -23.10 18.87
C ASP A 314 4.10 -21.81 18.10
N ASP A 315 4.18 -21.88 16.76
CA ASP A 315 3.96 -20.76 15.83
C ASP A 315 4.93 -19.57 15.97
N ILE A 316 5.95 -19.69 16.81
CA ILE A 316 7.01 -18.69 16.97
C ILE A 316 8.28 -19.19 16.26
N ILE A 317 8.98 -18.26 15.61
CA ILE A 317 10.31 -18.57 15.06
C ILE A 317 11.36 -18.32 16.14
N VAL A 318 12.09 -19.36 16.49
CA VAL A 318 13.16 -19.32 17.48
C VAL A 318 14.51 -19.37 16.74
N VAL A 319 15.46 -18.56 17.20
CA VAL A 319 16.84 -18.51 16.67
C VAL A 319 17.78 -18.83 17.82
N HIS A 320 18.31 -20.05 17.87
CA HIS A 320 19.20 -20.52 18.94
C HIS A 320 20.40 -21.28 18.37
N ARG A 321 21.40 -21.56 19.21
CA ARG A 321 22.58 -22.33 18.83
C ARG A 321 22.35 -23.82 18.99
N LEU A 322 22.70 -24.58 17.98
CA LEU A 322 22.67 -26.02 17.98
C LEU A 322 23.75 -26.59 18.93
N VAL A 323 23.35 -27.32 19.96
CA VAL A 323 24.24 -27.87 20.98
C VAL A 323 24.45 -29.38 20.85
N ASP A 324 23.48 -30.11 20.29
CA ASP A 324 23.59 -31.55 20.05
C ASP A 324 22.71 -31.98 18.89
N ILE A 325 23.12 -33.06 18.21
CA ILE A 325 22.39 -33.69 17.10
C ILE A 325 22.38 -35.19 17.34
N LYS A 326 21.19 -35.79 17.37
CA LYS A 326 21.03 -37.23 17.45
C LYS A 326 20.30 -37.77 16.23
N ASN A 327 20.85 -38.76 15.60
CA ASN A 327 20.19 -39.52 14.53
C ASN A 327 19.75 -40.87 15.10
N ILE A 328 18.45 -41.10 15.18
CA ILE A 328 17.85 -42.36 15.66
C ILE A 328 16.90 -42.84 14.57
N ASP A 329 17.18 -44.02 14.06
CA ASP A 329 16.41 -44.68 13.00
C ASP A 329 16.18 -43.80 11.75
N GLY A 330 17.21 -43.02 11.37
CA GLY A 330 17.17 -42.14 10.21
C GLY A 330 16.40 -40.81 10.41
N LYS A 331 15.98 -40.51 11.66
CA LYS A 331 15.35 -39.24 12.04
C LYS A 331 16.30 -38.41 12.88
N TYR A 332 16.40 -37.12 12.55
CA TYR A 332 17.21 -36.15 13.28
C TYR A 332 16.44 -35.52 14.43
N TYR A 333 17.08 -35.47 15.58
CA TYR A 333 16.64 -34.85 16.81
C TYR A 333 17.66 -33.77 17.17
N LEU A 334 17.28 -32.50 17.04
CA LEU A 334 18.15 -31.37 17.27
C LEU A 334 17.89 -30.75 18.65
N TYR A 335 18.97 -30.42 19.35
CA TYR A 335 18.92 -29.75 20.65
C TYR A 335 19.60 -28.39 20.53
N SER A 336 18.95 -27.37 21.05
CA SER A 336 19.43 -25.99 20.96
C SER A 336 19.51 -25.32 22.33
N ARG A 337 20.22 -24.18 22.34
CA ARG A 337 20.32 -23.29 23.49
C ARG A 337 20.55 -21.87 23.02
N GLY A 338 19.90 -20.88 23.68
CA GLY A 338 20.24 -19.47 23.52
C GLY A 338 21.60 -19.17 24.11
N ASP A 339 22.43 -18.34 23.45
CA ASP A 339 23.77 -18.00 23.92
C ASP A 339 23.79 -17.33 25.30
N ALA A 340 22.71 -16.64 25.67
CA ALA A 340 22.53 -15.99 26.97
C ALA A 340 21.88 -16.93 28.02
N ASN A 341 21.42 -18.13 27.64
CA ASN A 341 20.74 -19.06 28.52
C ASN A 341 21.73 -19.99 29.21
N ASN A 342 21.50 -20.32 30.49
CA ASN A 342 22.31 -21.28 31.23
C ASN A 342 22.00 -22.74 30.82
N ASP A 343 20.74 -23.03 30.53
CA ASP A 343 20.25 -24.37 30.27
C ASP A 343 19.86 -24.54 28.78
N ASN A 344 19.86 -25.79 28.33
CA ASN A 344 19.37 -26.14 27.01
C ASN A 344 17.84 -25.94 26.95
N ASP A 345 17.33 -25.77 25.74
CA ASP A 345 15.89 -25.69 25.51
C ASP A 345 15.22 -27.01 25.94
N ASN A 346 14.08 -26.92 26.65
CA ASN A 346 13.40 -28.09 27.25
C ASN A 346 12.63 -28.96 26.24
N TYR A 347 12.80 -28.71 24.95
CA TYR A 347 12.11 -29.43 23.87
C TYR A 347 13.09 -29.90 22.80
N VAL A 348 12.65 -30.86 22.03
CA VAL A 348 13.41 -31.42 20.92
C VAL A 348 12.90 -30.80 19.62
N ILE A 349 13.82 -30.39 18.75
CA ILE A 349 13.51 -29.86 17.44
C ILE A 349 13.54 -31.01 16.44
N TYR A 350 12.42 -31.22 15.75
CA TYR A 350 12.29 -32.21 14.67
C TYR A 350 12.61 -31.55 13.32
N GLU A 351 12.86 -32.39 12.31
CA GLU A 351 13.21 -31.90 10.96
C GLU A 351 12.16 -30.98 10.33
N ASP A 352 10.89 -31.25 10.57
CA ASP A 352 9.77 -30.46 10.08
C ASP A 352 9.66 -29.06 10.74
N MET A 353 10.27 -28.90 11.92
CA MET A 353 10.38 -27.64 12.63
C MET A 353 11.55 -26.79 12.14
N PHE A 354 12.58 -27.42 11.56
CA PHE A 354 13.80 -26.76 11.11
C PHE A 354 13.54 -25.86 9.90
N MET A 355 14.01 -24.61 9.96
CA MET A 355 13.82 -23.62 8.90
C MET A 355 15.10 -23.28 8.14
N GLY A 356 16.26 -23.43 8.76
CA GLY A 356 17.54 -23.12 8.13
C GLY A 356 18.62 -22.68 9.11
N THR A 357 19.81 -22.38 8.60
CA THR A 357 20.98 -21.91 9.36
C THR A 357 21.17 -20.41 9.20
N VAL A 358 21.63 -19.74 10.26
CA VAL A 358 21.92 -18.29 10.22
C VAL A 358 23.30 -18.07 9.57
N ASN A 359 23.29 -17.35 8.45
CA ASN A 359 24.51 -17.05 7.68
C ASN A 359 25.02 -15.61 7.88
N LEU A 360 24.12 -14.67 8.13
CA LEU A 360 24.48 -13.25 8.27
C LEU A 360 23.65 -12.60 9.35
N ARG A 361 24.24 -11.67 10.10
CA ARG A 361 23.57 -10.79 11.03
C ARG A 361 23.67 -9.35 10.54
N ILE A 362 22.56 -8.60 10.56
CA ILE A 362 22.51 -7.18 10.25
C ILE A 362 21.99 -6.45 11.51
N PRO A 363 22.84 -5.66 12.18
CA PRO A 363 22.47 -5.01 13.44
C PRO A 363 21.38 -3.95 13.25
N TRP A 364 20.45 -3.85 14.22
CA TRP A 364 19.45 -2.80 14.42
C TRP A 364 18.36 -2.63 13.34
N ILE A 365 18.50 -3.21 12.18
CA ILE A 365 17.51 -3.07 11.08
C ILE A 365 16.14 -3.65 11.44
N GLY A 366 16.11 -4.62 12.35
CA GLY A 366 14.86 -5.25 12.83
C GLY A 366 14.13 -4.46 13.93
N LEU A 367 14.72 -3.40 14.49
CA LEU A 367 14.10 -2.62 15.57
C LEU A 367 12.67 -2.14 15.25
N PRO A 368 12.37 -1.59 14.06
CA PRO A 368 11.00 -1.17 13.76
C PRO A 368 10.00 -2.34 13.79
N THR A 369 10.41 -3.53 13.30
CA THR A 369 9.57 -4.73 13.31
C THR A 369 9.33 -5.23 14.73
N VAL A 370 10.38 -5.22 15.57
CA VAL A 370 10.29 -5.65 16.97
C VAL A 370 9.41 -4.69 17.77
N TRP A 371 9.58 -3.38 17.64
CA TRP A 371 8.71 -2.40 18.31
C TRP A 371 7.24 -2.55 17.93
N LEU A 372 6.96 -2.89 16.67
CA LEU A 372 5.60 -3.13 16.21
C LEU A 372 4.99 -4.42 16.77
N SER A 373 5.79 -5.45 17.03
CA SER A 373 5.32 -6.69 17.63
C SER A 373 5.11 -6.59 19.16
N GLU A 374 5.63 -5.55 19.80
CA GLU A 374 5.50 -5.29 21.24
C GLU A 374 4.35 -4.31 21.57
N LEU A 375 3.76 -3.68 20.54
CA LEU A 375 2.57 -2.83 20.67
C LEU A 375 1.29 -3.67 20.65
#